data_940229f677e9146d3d16ae68ceb4d096
#
_entry.id   940229f677e9146d3d16ae68ceb4d096
#
_cell.length_a   1.000
_cell.length_b   1.000
_cell.length_c   1.000
_cell.angle_alpha   90.00
_cell.angle_beta   90.00
_cell.angle_gamma   90.00
#
_symmetry.space_group_name_H-M   'P 1'
#
loop_
_entity.id
_entity.type
_entity.pdbx_description
1 polymer ?
#
loop_
_entity_poly.entity_id
_entity_poly.type
_entity_poly.pdbx_seq_one_letter_code
_entity_poly.pdbx_strand_id
1 'polypeptide(L)'
;MATARQGENTISPEAIPSNLPSRPTVLVFDSGVGGLSVYDEIRQLLPDLHYIYAFDNKAFPYGEKSQQFIIERVVEIVNAVQLRHQIALVVIACNTASTISLPALRERFTFPVVGVVPAVKPAAKLTRNGVVGLLATRATVQRPYTHELIARFATDCQILSLGSSELVELAEAKLQGETISISELQKILRPWLRLPEPPDTVVLGCTHFPLLAEDLKAALPDGTRLVDSGAAIARRTAWLIANLDNLPLSTDKNLVYCLAITPKVATLWPILQHYGFDSLEKLPL
;
A
#
# COMPACT_ATOMS: atom_id res chain seq x y z
N MET A 1 -6.16 41.14 -59.59
CA MET A 1 -6.35 41.00 -58.14
C MET A 1 -6.66 39.55 -57.81
N ALA A 2 -5.66 38.82 -57.38
CA ALA A 2 -5.79 37.42 -56.97
C ALA A 2 -5.24 37.28 -55.54
N THR A 3 -6.13 37.04 -54.59
CA THR A 3 -5.80 36.83 -53.19
C THR A 3 -5.41 35.38 -52.93
N ALA A 4 -4.15 35.16 -52.60
CA ALA A 4 -3.64 33.88 -52.15
C ALA A 4 -4.18 33.58 -50.73
N ARG A 5 -4.82 32.42 -50.55
CA ARG A 5 -5.12 31.84 -49.26
C ARG A 5 -3.91 31.05 -48.81
N GLN A 6 -3.30 31.44 -47.70
CA GLN A 6 -2.30 30.67 -46.95
C GLN A 6 -3.03 29.55 -46.19
N GLY A 7 -2.72 28.32 -46.53
CA GLY A 7 -3.14 27.16 -45.74
C GLY A 7 -2.20 27.00 -44.55
N GLU A 8 -2.70 27.14 -43.32
CA GLU A 8 -2.00 26.74 -42.12
C GLU A 8 -1.99 25.20 -42.01
N ASN A 9 -0.82 24.62 -42.23
CA ASN A 9 -0.55 23.22 -41.94
C ASN A 9 -0.33 23.06 -40.43
N THR A 10 -1.37 22.77 -39.68
CA THR A 10 -1.25 22.30 -38.31
C THR A 10 -0.78 20.83 -38.38
N ILE A 11 0.51 20.61 -38.17
CA ILE A 11 1.06 19.28 -37.91
C ILE A 11 0.61 18.88 -36.51
N SER A 12 -0.35 17.96 -36.42
CA SER A 12 -0.66 17.26 -35.17
C SER A 12 0.60 16.50 -34.74
N PRO A 13 1.02 16.54 -33.47
CA PRO A 13 2.13 15.74 -33.01
C PRO A 13 1.71 14.27 -33.15
N GLU A 14 2.34 13.55 -34.10
CA GLU A 14 2.22 12.10 -34.17
C GLU A 14 2.67 11.53 -32.82
N ALA A 15 1.77 10.79 -32.19
CA ALA A 15 2.08 10.04 -30.97
C ALA A 15 3.23 9.06 -31.29
N ILE A 16 4.39 9.30 -30.67
CA ILE A 16 5.54 8.38 -30.76
C ILE A 16 5.04 7.06 -30.17
N PRO A 17 5.02 5.95 -30.95
CA PRO A 17 4.59 4.68 -30.41
C PRO A 17 5.51 4.31 -29.25
N SER A 18 4.94 4.05 -28.08
CA SER A 18 5.70 3.54 -26.94
C SER A 18 6.20 2.14 -27.31
N ASN A 19 7.51 1.96 -27.47
CA ASN A 19 8.14 0.65 -27.72
C ASN A 19 8.12 -0.26 -26.47
N LEU A 20 7.20 -0.03 -25.54
CA LEU A 20 7.06 -0.86 -24.35
C LEU A 20 6.35 -2.18 -24.69
N PRO A 21 6.80 -3.31 -24.15
CA PRO A 21 6.10 -4.56 -24.30
C PRO A 21 4.70 -4.50 -23.68
N SER A 22 3.74 -5.19 -24.28
CA SER A 22 2.40 -5.35 -23.72
C SER A 22 2.45 -6.13 -22.40
N ARG A 23 1.90 -5.60 -21.33
CA ARG A 23 2.00 -6.13 -19.96
C ARG A 23 0.66 -6.09 -19.24
N PRO A 24 0.33 -7.09 -18.38
CA PRO A 24 -0.84 -6.99 -17.51
C PRO A 24 -0.74 -5.80 -16.56
N THR A 25 -1.86 -5.13 -16.33
CA THR A 25 -1.93 -3.98 -15.42
C THR A 25 -2.34 -4.40 -14.02
N VAL A 26 -1.51 -4.09 -13.03
CA VAL A 26 -1.83 -4.23 -11.60
C VAL A 26 -2.06 -2.84 -11.00
N LEU A 27 -3.28 -2.63 -10.48
CA LEU A 27 -3.58 -1.47 -9.67
C LEU A 27 -3.23 -1.77 -8.21
N VAL A 28 -2.36 -0.97 -7.61
CA VAL A 28 -2.08 -0.98 -6.17
C VAL A 28 -2.71 0.26 -5.54
N PHE A 29 -3.63 0.07 -4.62
CA PHE A 29 -4.33 1.15 -3.93
C PHE A 29 -3.97 1.22 -2.45
N ASP A 30 -3.71 2.42 -1.95
CA ASP A 30 -3.59 2.73 -0.52
C ASP A 30 -4.30 4.04 -0.16
N SER A 31 -4.57 4.26 1.13
CA SER A 31 -5.07 5.54 1.64
C SER A 31 -4.02 6.66 1.61
N GLY A 32 -2.74 6.31 1.54
CA GLY A 32 -1.59 7.20 1.50
C GLY A 32 -0.43 6.60 0.72
N VAL A 33 0.78 6.88 1.14
CA VAL A 33 2.01 6.40 0.46
C VAL A 33 2.66 5.19 1.15
N GLY A 34 2.12 4.74 2.27
CA GLY A 34 2.61 3.54 2.96
C GLY A 34 2.57 2.26 2.11
N GLY A 35 1.56 2.15 1.25
CA GLY A 35 1.40 1.03 0.32
C GLY A 35 2.55 0.85 -0.67
N LEU A 36 3.46 1.82 -0.79
CA LEU A 36 4.71 1.66 -1.54
C LEU A 36 5.55 0.50 -0.98
N SER A 37 5.45 0.19 0.30
CA SER A 37 6.12 -0.97 0.90
C SER A 37 5.62 -2.29 0.31
N VAL A 38 4.32 -2.42 0.08
CA VAL A 38 3.70 -3.60 -0.56
C VAL A 38 3.97 -3.61 -2.07
N TYR A 39 3.86 -2.46 -2.71
CA TYR A 39 4.18 -2.30 -4.12
C TYR A 39 5.62 -2.72 -4.43
N ASP A 40 6.57 -2.34 -3.59
CA ASP A 40 7.98 -2.66 -3.78
C ASP A 40 8.23 -4.17 -3.79
N GLU A 41 7.64 -4.92 -2.88
CA GLU A 41 7.68 -6.37 -2.84
C GLU A 41 7.07 -7.01 -4.11
N ILE A 42 5.97 -6.42 -4.61
CA ILE A 42 5.33 -6.92 -5.83
C ILE A 42 6.20 -6.65 -7.05
N ARG A 43 6.72 -5.42 -7.23
CA ARG A 43 7.53 -5.07 -8.40
C ARG A 43 8.87 -5.80 -8.45
N GLN A 44 9.46 -6.11 -7.29
CA GLN A 44 10.70 -6.89 -7.23
C GLN A 44 10.46 -8.34 -7.69
N LEU A 45 9.31 -8.92 -7.36
CA LEU A 45 8.95 -10.27 -7.79
C LEU A 45 8.42 -10.31 -9.23
N LEU A 46 7.75 -9.25 -9.69
CA LEU A 46 7.07 -9.14 -10.97
C LEU A 46 7.48 -7.83 -11.70
N PRO A 47 8.76 -7.67 -12.08
CA PRO A 47 9.26 -6.40 -12.64
C PRO A 47 8.65 -6.06 -14.02
N ASP A 48 8.15 -7.05 -14.75
CA ASP A 48 7.66 -6.91 -16.13
C ASP A 48 6.15 -6.62 -16.21
N LEU A 49 5.49 -6.21 -15.13
CA LEU A 49 4.09 -5.78 -15.16
C LEU A 49 3.96 -4.27 -15.39
N HIS A 50 2.78 -3.87 -15.89
CA HIS A 50 2.38 -2.46 -15.87
C HIS A 50 1.74 -2.14 -14.52
N TYR A 51 2.17 -1.06 -13.88
CA TYR A 51 1.73 -0.67 -12.56
C TYR A 51 1.03 0.68 -12.56
N ILE A 52 -0.12 0.72 -11.90
CA ILE A 52 -0.80 1.94 -11.48
C ILE A 52 -0.83 1.94 -9.96
N TYR A 53 -0.24 2.95 -9.33
CA TYR A 53 -0.39 3.19 -7.90
C TYR A 53 -1.40 4.30 -7.68
N ALA A 54 -2.41 4.07 -6.87
CA ALA A 54 -3.41 5.08 -6.56
C ALA A 54 -3.50 5.31 -5.05
N PHE A 55 -3.49 6.57 -4.61
CA PHE A 55 -3.63 6.89 -3.20
C PHE A 55 -4.58 8.05 -2.93
N ASP A 56 -5.32 7.96 -1.82
CA ASP A 56 -6.34 8.93 -1.43
C ASP A 56 -5.82 9.94 -0.40
N ASN A 57 -5.02 10.88 -0.83
CA ASN A 57 -4.51 11.95 0.02
C ASN A 57 -5.58 12.97 0.45
N LYS A 58 -6.80 12.93 -0.11
CA LYS A 58 -7.90 13.79 0.32
C LYS A 58 -8.60 13.29 1.58
N ALA A 59 -8.68 11.97 1.76
CA ALA A 59 -9.37 11.35 2.89
C ALA A 59 -8.41 10.70 3.90
N PHE A 60 -7.12 10.79 3.68
CA PHE A 60 -6.10 10.32 4.61
C PHE A 60 -6.18 11.03 5.97
N PRO A 61 -5.99 10.33 7.11
CA PRO A 61 -5.84 8.88 7.25
C PRO A 61 -7.18 8.14 7.36
N TYR A 62 -7.28 6.94 6.76
CA TYR A 62 -8.48 6.11 6.78
C TYR A 62 -8.85 5.55 8.16
N GLY A 63 -7.88 5.48 9.08
CA GLY A 63 -8.12 5.02 10.45
C GLY A 63 -9.15 5.85 11.24
N GLU A 64 -9.43 7.07 10.80
CA GLU A 64 -10.37 7.99 11.43
C GLU A 64 -11.73 8.06 10.73
N LYS A 65 -11.92 7.32 9.63
CA LYS A 65 -13.13 7.36 8.81
C LYS A 65 -14.10 6.23 9.17
N SER A 66 -15.38 6.47 8.92
CA SER A 66 -16.41 5.44 9.07
C SER A 66 -16.21 4.30 8.06
N GLN A 67 -16.69 3.10 8.40
CA GLN A 67 -16.60 1.95 7.50
C GLN A 67 -17.31 2.22 6.17
N GLN A 68 -18.52 2.76 6.23
CA GLN A 68 -19.33 3.07 5.04
C GLN A 68 -18.59 4.04 4.11
N PHE A 69 -18.02 5.12 4.66
CA PHE A 69 -17.23 6.07 3.88
C PHE A 69 -16.05 5.38 3.17
N ILE A 70 -15.31 4.52 3.87
CA ILE A 70 -14.15 3.84 3.30
C ILE A 70 -14.59 2.89 2.17
N ILE A 71 -15.67 2.12 2.34
CA ILE A 71 -16.19 1.22 1.32
C ILE A 71 -16.55 2.00 0.05
N GLU A 72 -17.38 3.01 0.17
CA GLU A 72 -17.83 3.83 -0.94
C GLU A 72 -16.65 4.49 -1.66
N ARG A 73 -15.72 5.04 -0.89
CA ARG A 73 -14.55 5.75 -1.39
C ARG A 73 -13.59 4.84 -2.17
N VAL A 74 -13.29 3.65 -1.64
CA VAL A 74 -12.40 2.70 -2.32
C VAL A 74 -13.04 2.17 -3.60
N VAL A 75 -14.33 1.85 -3.57
CA VAL A 75 -15.09 1.41 -4.76
C VAL A 75 -15.10 2.51 -5.83
N GLU A 76 -15.34 3.77 -5.44
CA GLU A 76 -15.32 4.92 -6.35
C GLU A 76 -13.95 5.09 -7.03
N ILE A 77 -12.86 5.03 -6.26
CA ILE A 77 -11.50 5.19 -6.78
C ILE A 77 -11.12 4.05 -7.74
N VAL A 78 -11.37 2.81 -7.35
CA VAL A 78 -11.09 1.63 -8.20
C VAL A 78 -11.90 1.72 -9.50
N ASN A 79 -13.17 2.10 -9.41
CA ASN A 79 -14.02 2.30 -10.58
C ASN A 79 -13.51 3.42 -11.50
N ALA A 80 -13.04 4.54 -10.93
CA ALA A 80 -12.49 5.66 -11.70
C ALA A 80 -11.21 5.27 -12.46
N VAL A 81 -10.36 4.40 -11.88
CA VAL A 81 -9.17 3.86 -12.57
C VAL A 81 -9.59 2.86 -13.65
N GLN A 82 -10.53 1.95 -13.35
CA GLN A 82 -11.03 0.96 -14.33
C GLN A 82 -11.66 1.63 -15.57
N LEU A 83 -12.32 2.76 -15.43
CA LEU A 83 -12.90 3.50 -16.57
C LEU A 83 -11.83 4.07 -17.52
N ARG A 84 -10.57 4.15 -17.07
CA ARG A 84 -9.45 4.72 -17.85
C ARG A 84 -8.44 3.67 -18.31
N HIS A 85 -8.35 2.57 -17.57
CA HIS A 85 -7.34 1.53 -17.79
C HIS A 85 -7.97 0.15 -17.71
N GLN A 86 -7.47 -0.76 -18.52
CA GLN A 86 -7.82 -2.17 -18.43
C GLN A 86 -7.00 -2.83 -17.30
N ILE A 87 -7.67 -3.17 -16.20
CA ILE A 87 -7.03 -3.72 -15.01
C ILE A 87 -7.10 -5.24 -15.02
N ALA A 88 -5.97 -5.90 -14.84
CA ALA A 88 -5.87 -7.35 -14.69
C ALA A 88 -6.09 -7.80 -13.24
N LEU A 89 -5.63 -7.02 -12.26
CA LEU A 89 -5.70 -7.34 -10.84
C LEU A 89 -5.60 -6.06 -9.99
N VAL A 90 -6.29 -6.06 -8.86
CA VAL A 90 -6.21 -4.98 -7.86
C VAL A 90 -5.62 -5.50 -6.56
N VAL A 91 -4.67 -4.76 -6.00
CA VAL A 91 -4.13 -4.95 -4.65
C VAL A 91 -4.58 -3.79 -3.77
N ILE A 92 -5.35 -4.07 -2.73
CA ILE A 92 -5.67 -3.09 -1.69
C ILE A 92 -4.55 -3.17 -0.63
N ALA A 93 -3.56 -2.31 -0.75
CA ALA A 93 -2.38 -2.31 0.10
C ALA A 93 -2.64 -1.74 1.51
N CYS A 94 -3.67 -0.92 1.67
CA CYS A 94 -4.07 -0.37 2.98
C CYS A 94 -4.71 -1.44 3.87
N ASN A 95 -4.13 -1.75 5.04
CA ASN A 95 -4.73 -2.70 6.00
C ASN A 95 -6.13 -2.26 6.44
N THR A 96 -6.32 -0.98 6.72
CA THR A 96 -7.62 -0.42 7.12
C THR A 96 -8.66 -0.61 6.02
N ALA A 97 -8.34 -0.27 4.77
CA ALA A 97 -9.26 -0.43 3.64
C ALA A 97 -9.53 -1.90 3.33
N SER A 98 -8.50 -2.75 3.35
CA SER A 98 -8.63 -4.19 3.05
C SER A 98 -9.62 -4.88 3.98
N THR A 99 -9.51 -4.68 5.28
CA THR A 99 -10.38 -5.36 6.26
C THR A 99 -11.85 -5.00 6.12
N ILE A 100 -12.18 -3.93 5.40
CA ILE A 100 -13.55 -3.40 5.28
C ILE A 100 -14.09 -3.54 3.86
N SER A 101 -13.31 -3.19 2.83
CA SER A 101 -13.83 -2.99 1.49
C SER A 101 -13.75 -4.21 0.58
N LEU A 102 -12.99 -5.26 0.94
CA LEU A 102 -12.81 -6.44 0.08
C LEU A 102 -14.12 -7.11 -0.36
N PRO A 103 -15.14 -7.32 0.51
CA PRO A 103 -16.39 -7.92 0.07
C PRO A 103 -17.08 -7.09 -1.01
N ALA A 104 -17.22 -5.78 -0.81
CA ALA A 104 -17.86 -4.88 -1.77
C ALA A 104 -17.09 -4.79 -3.10
N LEU A 105 -15.75 -4.78 -3.06
CA LEU A 105 -14.93 -4.78 -4.27
C LEU A 105 -15.10 -6.08 -5.06
N ARG A 106 -15.11 -7.23 -4.39
CA ARG A 106 -15.26 -8.55 -5.02
C ARG A 106 -16.66 -8.77 -5.59
N GLU A 107 -17.67 -8.16 -5.02
CA GLU A 107 -19.03 -8.16 -5.54
C GLU A 107 -19.16 -7.25 -6.78
N ARG A 108 -18.47 -6.09 -6.75
CA ARG A 108 -18.61 -5.06 -7.77
C ARG A 108 -17.79 -5.30 -9.03
N PHE A 109 -16.59 -5.89 -8.89
CA PHE A 109 -15.62 -6.01 -9.98
C PHE A 109 -15.33 -7.47 -10.34
N THR A 110 -15.07 -7.72 -11.63
CA THR A 110 -14.80 -9.07 -12.17
C THR A 110 -13.33 -9.48 -12.06
N PHE A 111 -12.40 -8.54 -11.97
CA PHE A 111 -10.98 -8.85 -11.78
C PHE A 111 -10.70 -9.27 -10.33
N PRO A 112 -9.65 -10.08 -10.10
CA PRO A 112 -9.25 -10.47 -8.75
C PRO A 112 -8.86 -9.26 -7.89
N VAL A 113 -9.27 -9.31 -6.61
CA VAL A 113 -8.90 -8.31 -5.60
C VAL A 113 -8.14 -8.99 -4.47
N VAL A 114 -6.88 -8.60 -4.31
CA VAL A 114 -6.00 -9.03 -3.22
C VAL A 114 -5.99 -7.96 -2.13
N GLY A 115 -6.18 -8.34 -0.89
CA GLY A 115 -6.12 -7.43 0.25
C GLY A 115 -4.99 -7.78 1.20
N VAL A 116 -4.44 -6.77 1.83
CA VAL A 116 -3.42 -6.89 2.88
C VAL A 116 -4.09 -7.03 4.23
N VAL A 117 -3.59 -7.95 5.05
CA VAL A 117 -4.04 -8.16 6.43
C VAL A 117 -2.83 -8.32 7.35
N PRO A 118 -2.96 -8.00 8.65
CA PRO A 118 -1.84 -8.16 9.58
C PRO A 118 -1.31 -9.60 9.60
N ALA A 119 0.01 -9.74 9.57
CA ALA A 119 0.72 -11.03 9.46
C ALA A 119 0.74 -11.82 10.78
N VAL A 120 -0.40 -11.95 11.46
CA VAL A 120 -0.54 -12.61 12.78
C VAL A 120 -0.14 -14.08 12.71
N LYS A 121 -0.61 -14.80 11.70
CA LYS A 121 -0.33 -16.25 11.54
C LYS A 121 1.17 -16.56 11.39
N PRO A 122 1.94 -15.90 10.51
CA PRO A 122 3.39 -16.13 10.44
C PRO A 122 4.11 -15.69 11.72
N ALA A 123 3.70 -14.58 12.35
CA ALA A 123 4.31 -14.12 13.60
C ALA A 123 4.13 -15.12 14.76
N ALA A 124 2.93 -15.68 14.92
CA ALA A 124 2.64 -16.71 15.91
C ALA A 124 3.49 -17.98 15.73
N LYS A 125 3.90 -18.29 14.50
CA LYS A 125 4.80 -19.42 14.22
C LYS A 125 6.27 -19.09 14.44
N LEU A 126 6.64 -17.82 14.41
CA LEU A 126 8.03 -17.36 14.49
C LEU A 126 8.45 -17.02 15.91
N THR A 127 7.53 -16.65 16.79
CA THR A 127 7.86 -16.30 18.17
C THR A 127 8.49 -17.47 18.91
N ARG A 128 9.45 -17.17 19.79
CA ARG A 128 10.16 -18.16 20.63
C ARG A 128 9.73 -18.07 22.08
N ASN A 129 9.39 -16.86 22.56
CA ASN A 129 8.91 -16.66 23.92
C ASN A 129 7.38 -16.67 24.04
N GLY A 130 6.66 -16.84 22.92
CA GLY A 130 5.21 -16.83 22.90
C GLY A 130 4.57 -15.44 23.00
N VAL A 131 5.38 -14.37 23.01
CA VAL A 131 4.90 -12.98 23.08
C VAL A 131 5.08 -12.29 21.73
N VAL A 132 3.96 -11.90 21.13
CA VAL A 132 3.93 -11.23 19.83
C VAL A 132 3.37 -9.82 19.98
N GLY A 133 4.11 -8.82 19.50
CA GLY A 133 3.62 -7.44 19.39
C GLY A 133 2.80 -7.28 18.11
N LEU A 134 1.63 -6.69 18.20
CA LEU A 134 0.87 -6.20 17.04
C LEU A 134 0.96 -4.68 17.00
N LEU A 135 1.79 -4.17 16.10
CA LEU A 135 1.95 -2.73 15.87
C LEU A 135 1.09 -2.34 14.66
N ALA A 136 0.08 -1.51 14.87
CA ALA A 136 -0.88 -1.13 13.84
C ALA A 136 -1.46 0.26 14.09
N THR A 137 -2.38 0.75 13.26
CA THR A 137 -3.18 1.92 13.60
C THR A 137 -4.16 1.58 14.72
N ARG A 138 -4.59 2.59 15.49
CA ARG A 138 -5.59 2.39 16.56
C ARG A 138 -6.85 1.72 16.03
N ALA A 139 -7.32 2.13 14.86
CA ALA A 139 -8.49 1.54 14.22
C ALA A 139 -8.27 0.06 13.86
N THR A 140 -7.11 -0.31 13.33
CA THR A 140 -6.80 -1.71 12.98
C THR A 140 -6.75 -2.61 14.21
N VAL A 141 -6.16 -2.13 15.30
CA VAL A 141 -6.11 -2.88 16.58
C VAL A 141 -7.51 -3.18 17.13
N GLN A 142 -8.44 -2.24 17.02
CA GLN A 142 -9.79 -2.35 17.60
C GLN A 142 -10.80 -3.10 16.69
N ARG A 143 -10.44 -3.48 15.47
CA ARG A 143 -11.39 -4.09 14.54
C ARG A 143 -11.71 -5.55 14.89
N PRO A 144 -13.00 -5.95 14.79
CA PRO A 144 -13.41 -7.34 14.97
C PRO A 144 -12.58 -8.31 14.13
N TYR A 145 -12.31 -7.97 12.88
CA TYR A 145 -11.49 -8.80 11.99
C TYR A 145 -10.08 -9.07 12.54
N THR A 146 -9.44 -8.08 13.19
CA THR A 146 -8.12 -8.26 13.83
C THR A 146 -8.23 -9.22 15.01
N HIS A 147 -9.28 -9.10 15.83
CA HIS A 147 -9.55 -10.01 16.93
C HIS A 147 -9.82 -11.45 16.44
N GLU A 148 -10.56 -11.61 15.34
CA GLU A 148 -10.79 -12.90 14.70
C GLU A 148 -9.50 -13.54 14.18
N LEU A 149 -8.61 -12.76 13.56
CA LEU A 149 -7.28 -13.24 13.14
C LEU A 149 -6.46 -13.74 14.33
N ILE A 150 -6.43 -12.99 15.42
CA ILE A 150 -5.73 -13.37 16.65
C ILE A 150 -6.33 -14.66 17.22
N ALA A 151 -7.65 -14.71 17.41
CA ALA A 151 -8.35 -15.86 17.95
C ALA A 151 -8.17 -17.14 17.11
N ARG A 152 -8.01 -16.98 15.79
CA ARG A 152 -7.85 -18.11 14.87
C ARG A 152 -6.43 -18.63 14.74
N PHE A 153 -5.42 -17.74 14.83
CA PHE A 153 -4.07 -18.07 14.42
C PHE A 153 -3.00 -17.89 15.49
N ALA A 154 -3.34 -17.32 16.64
CA ALA A 154 -2.41 -17.01 17.72
C ALA A 154 -2.95 -17.39 19.11
N THR A 155 -3.71 -18.48 19.20
CA THR A 155 -4.31 -19.02 20.44
C THR A 155 -3.28 -19.32 21.52
N ASP A 156 -2.09 -19.75 21.10
CA ASP A 156 -1.01 -20.15 22.00
C ASP A 156 0.02 -19.03 22.24
N CYS A 157 -0.31 -17.80 21.82
CA CYS A 157 0.56 -16.64 21.96
C CYS A 157 -0.12 -15.53 22.78
N GLN A 158 0.67 -14.81 23.55
CA GLN A 158 0.25 -13.54 24.11
C GLN A 158 0.42 -12.45 23.05
N ILE A 159 -0.70 -11.84 22.62
CA ILE A 159 -0.66 -10.75 21.66
C ILE A 159 -0.73 -9.41 22.41
N LEU A 160 0.31 -8.60 22.27
CA LEU A 160 0.41 -7.26 22.83
C LEU A 160 0.16 -6.23 21.72
N SER A 161 -1.05 -5.69 21.67
CA SER A 161 -1.42 -4.71 20.63
C SER A 161 -1.00 -3.30 21.03
N LEU A 162 -0.39 -2.58 20.08
CA LEU A 162 -0.01 -1.18 20.20
C LEU A 162 -0.50 -0.40 18.98
N GLY A 163 -1.46 0.50 19.18
CA GLY A 163 -2.00 1.39 18.14
C GLY A 163 -1.28 2.73 18.15
N SER A 164 -0.67 3.14 17.03
CA SER A 164 -0.02 4.44 16.89
C SER A 164 -0.34 5.10 15.54
N SER A 165 -0.80 6.35 15.60
CA SER A 165 -0.87 7.25 14.44
C SER A 165 0.46 8.00 14.22
N GLU A 166 1.20 8.25 15.29
CA GLU A 166 2.49 8.94 15.25
C GLU A 166 3.51 8.18 14.36
N LEU A 167 3.50 6.85 14.39
CA LEU A 167 4.36 6.05 13.51
C LEU A 167 4.03 6.23 12.02
N VAL A 168 2.78 6.50 11.68
CA VAL A 168 2.38 6.80 10.30
C VAL A 168 2.98 8.14 9.87
N GLU A 169 2.92 9.15 10.74
CA GLU A 169 3.50 10.47 10.48
C GLU A 169 5.02 10.40 10.32
N LEU A 170 5.70 9.65 11.20
CA LEU A 170 7.14 9.41 11.12
C LEU A 170 7.54 8.69 9.83
N ALA A 171 6.76 7.71 9.38
CA ALA A 171 7.03 7.03 8.12
C ALA A 171 6.89 7.96 6.90
N GLU A 172 5.89 8.83 6.90
CA GLU A 172 5.74 9.84 5.86
C GLU A 172 6.87 10.89 5.89
N ALA A 173 7.28 11.34 7.07
CA ALA A 173 8.41 12.25 7.24
C ALA A 173 9.71 11.63 6.70
N LYS A 174 9.95 10.34 7.00
CA LYS A 174 11.09 9.60 6.47
C LYS A 174 11.08 9.53 4.93
N LEU A 175 9.93 9.30 4.31
CA LEU A 175 9.81 9.33 2.85
C LEU A 175 10.13 10.72 2.26
N GLN A 176 9.96 11.78 3.03
CA GLN A 176 10.34 13.14 2.65
C GLN A 176 11.81 13.48 2.95
N GLY A 177 12.60 12.51 3.42
CA GLY A 177 14.03 12.65 3.70
C GLY A 177 14.37 13.07 5.13
N GLU A 178 13.40 13.09 6.04
CA GLU A 178 13.66 13.38 7.45
C GLU A 178 14.32 12.19 8.15
N THR A 179 15.21 12.46 9.09
CA THR A 179 15.86 11.45 9.93
C THR A 179 14.96 11.14 11.13
N ILE A 180 14.67 9.86 11.35
CA ILE A 180 13.83 9.43 12.46
C ILE A 180 14.66 9.22 13.73
N SER A 181 14.22 9.82 14.82
CA SER A 181 14.88 9.68 16.12
C SER A 181 14.52 8.35 16.78
N ILE A 182 15.54 7.55 17.12
CA ILE A 182 15.36 6.30 17.86
C ILE A 182 14.68 6.55 19.21
N SER A 183 14.97 7.68 19.87
CA SER A 183 14.34 8.05 21.15
C SER A 183 12.84 8.33 21.01
N GLU A 184 12.38 8.84 19.87
CA GLU A 184 10.94 9.00 19.58
C GLU A 184 10.25 7.64 19.43
N LEU A 185 10.84 6.74 18.65
CA LEU A 185 10.33 5.38 18.51
C LEU A 185 10.27 4.66 19.86
N GLN A 186 11.31 4.78 20.68
CA GLN A 186 11.34 4.20 22.03
C GLN A 186 10.25 4.77 22.97
N LYS A 187 9.89 6.05 22.84
CA LYS A 187 8.74 6.61 23.58
C LYS A 187 7.43 5.95 23.17
N ILE A 188 7.21 5.75 21.88
CA ILE A 188 6.01 5.08 21.37
C ILE A 188 5.98 3.61 21.81
N LEU A 189 7.12 2.90 21.71
CA LEU A 189 7.27 1.49 22.04
C LEU A 189 7.41 1.23 23.56
N ARG A 190 7.45 2.28 24.39
CA ARG A 190 7.66 2.19 25.84
C ARG A 190 6.75 1.17 26.55
N PRO A 191 5.47 0.98 26.19
CA PRO A 191 4.64 -0.05 26.80
C PRO A 191 5.23 -1.46 26.71
N TRP A 192 5.92 -1.77 25.63
CA TRP A 192 6.59 -3.07 25.45
C TRP A 192 7.97 -3.10 26.06
N LEU A 193 8.76 -2.02 25.90
CA LEU A 193 10.15 -1.95 26.38
C LEU A 193 10.28 -2.03 27.92
N ARG A 194 9.20 -1.77 28.66
CA ARG A 194 9.15 -1.86 30.11
C ARG A 194 8.72 -3.21 30.67
N LEU A 195 8.31 -4.13 29.78
CA LEU A 195 7.90 -5.47 30.20
C LEU A 195 9.11 -6.32 30.57
N PRO A 196 8.99 -7.21 31.58
CA PRO A 196 10.03 -8.20 31.87
C PRO A 196 10.33 -9.12 30.68
N GLU A 197 9.29 -9.45 29.92
CA GLU A 197 9.37 -10.22 28.67
C GLU A 197 8.71 -9.41 27.55
N PRO A 198 9.48 -8.60 26.81
CA PRO A 198 8.95 -7.87 25.66
C PRO A 198 8.68 -8.83 24.48
N PRO A 199 7.87 -8.41 23.49
CA PRO A 199 7.67 -9.19 22.28
C PRO A 199 8.99 -9.50 21.57
N ASP A 200 9.25 -10.76 21.25
CA ASP A 200 10.40 -11.17 20.43
C ASP A 200 10.09 -11.14 18.93
N THR A 201 8.83 -11.00 18.60
CA THR A 201 8.30 -10.93 17.24
C THR A 201 7.24 -9.85 17.17
N VAL A 202 7.35 -8.93 16.20
CA VAL A 202 6.43 -7.79 16.03
C VAL A 202 5.82 -7.82 14.64
N VAL A 203 4.49 -7.84 14.59
CA VAL A 203 3.71 -7.70 13.37
C VAL A 203 3.60 -6.23 13.01
N LEU A 204 4.04 -5.86 11.79
CA LEU A 204 3.85 -4.55 11.21
C LEU A 204 2.49 -4.50 10.50
N GLY A 205 1.44 -4.19 11.25
CA GLY A 205 0.03 -4.23 10.81
C GLY A 205 -0.44 -2.95 10.11
N CYS A 206 0.46 -2.10 9.65
CA CYS A 206 0.20 -0.93 8.83
C CYS A 206 1.24 -0.86 7.72
N THR A 207 0.82 -0.48 6.52
CA THR A 207 1.68 -0.39 5.32
C THR A 207 2.81 0.65 5.45
N HIS A 208 2.65 1.63 6.32
CA HIS A 208 3.69 2.61 6.62
C HIS A 208 4.85 2.03 7.45
N PHE A 209 4.59 1.04 8.30
CA PHE A 209 5.58 0.59 9.28
C PHE A 209 6.76 -0.20 8.71
N PRO A 210 6.64 -0.97 7.62
CA PRO A 210 7.80 -1.53 6.94
C PRO A 210 8.80 -0.48 6.43
N LEU A 211 8.35 0.76 6.14
CA LEU A 211 9.23 1.87 5.78
C LEU A 211 10.16 2.31 6.93
N LEU A 212 9.75 2.01 8.19
CA LEU A 212 10.52 2.27 9.41
C LEU A 212 11.24 1.00 9.93
N ALA A 213 11.33 -0.08 9.15
CA ALA A 213 11.79 -1.38 9.67
C ALA A 213 13.17 -1.31 10.34
N GLU A 214 14.14 -0.63 9.73
CA GLU A 214 15.49 -0.50 10.29
C GLU A 214 15.51 0.37 11.56
N ASP A 215 14.73 1.45 11.58
CA ASP A 215 14.61 2.33 12.76
C ASP A 215 13.91 1.60 13.91
N LEU A 216 12.88 0.82 13.60
CA LEU A 216 12.17 -0.01 14.59
C LEU A 216 13.07 -1.12 15.15
N LYS A 217 13.89 -1.76 14.33
CA LYS A 217 14.89 -2.73 14.80
C LYS A 217 15.89 -2.08 15.77
N ALA A 218 16.34 -0.87 15.48
CA ALA A 218 17.25 -0.14 16.35
C ALA A 218 16.59 0.34 17.67
N ALA A 219 15.26 0.48 17.69
CA ALA A 219 14.50 0.93 18.86
C ALA A 219 13.99 -0.23 19.76
N LEU A 220 13.89 -1.44 19.21
CA LEU A 220 13.42 -2.65 19.88
C LEU A 220 14.60 -3.44 20.48
N PRO A 221 14.35 -4.38 21.41
CA PRO A 221 15.40 -5.26 21.91
C PRO A 221 16.10 -6.05 20.79
N ASP A 222 17.40 -6.30 20.97
CA ASP A 222 18.19 -7.07 20.03
C ASP A 222 17.58 -8.44 19.76
N GLY A 223 17.54 -8.84 18.48
CA GLY A 223 16.98 -10.10 18.04
C GLY A 223 15.45 -10.10 17.87
N THR A 224 14.77 -8.99 18.13
CA THR A 224 13.34 -8.84 17.81
C THR A 224 13.11 -8.96 16.30
N ARG A 225 12.17 -9.82 15.91
CA ARG A 225 11.81 -10.03 14.49
C ARG A 225 10.66 -9.16 14.09
N LEU A 226 10.78 -8.53 12.94
CA LEU A 226 9.69 -7.79 12.30
C LEU A 226 9.06 -8.65 11.22
N VAL A 227 7.73 -8.69 11.18
CA VAL A 227 6.95 -9.48 10.23
C VAL A 227 5.89 -8.59 9.62
N ASP A 228 5.87 -8.48 8.30
CA ASP A 228 4.83 -7.81 7.53
C ASP A 228 4.18 -8.75 6.51
N SER A 229 3.25 -8.24 5.72
CA SER A 229 2.51 -9.02 4.73
C SER A 229 3.02 -8.86 3.30
N GLY A 230 3.97 -7.97 3.04
CA GLY A 230 4.37 -7.57 1.69
C GLY A 230 4.77 -8.73 0.79
N ALA A 231 5.74 -9.53 1.22
CA ALA A 231 6.20 -10.69 0.45
C ALA A 231 5.11 -11.75 0.22
N ALA A 232 4.18 -11.92 1.17
CA ALA A 232 3.05 -12.84 1.00
C ALA A 232 2.05 -12.32 -0.05
N ILE A 233 1.81 -11.02 -0.07
CA ILE A 233 0.96 -10.36 -1.08
C ILE A 233 1.61 -10.43 -2.45
N ALA A 234 2.92 -10.21 -2.55
CA ALA A 234 3.66 -10.35 -3.81
C ALA A 234 3.52 -11.77 -4.39
N ARG A 235 3.74 -12.81 -3.57
CA ARG A 235 3.54 -14.20 -4.00
C ARG A 235 2.09 -14.49 -4.41
N ARG A 236 1.08 -13.96 -3.69
CA ARG A 236 -0.33 -14.13 -4.05
C ARG A 236 -0.66 -13.45 -5.37
N THR A 237 -0.14 -12.25 -5.60
CA THR A 237 -0.27 -11.52 -6.86
C THR A 237 0.36 -12.30 -8.01
N ALA A 238 1.59 -12.81 -7.83
CA ALA A 238 2.28 -13.63 -8.82
C ALA A 238 1.48 -14.89 -9.19
N TRP A 239 0.97 -15.60 -8.18
CA TRP A 239 0.16 -16.79 -8.41
C TRP A 239 -1.11 -16.48 -9.20
N LEU A 240 -1.81 -15.39 -8.89
CA LEU A 240 -3.01 -14.98 -9.62
C LEU A 240 -2.68 -14.62 -11.06
N ILE A 241 -1.68 -13.78 -11.30
CA ILE A 241 -1.27 -13.38 -12.66
C ILE A 241 -0.89 -14.60 -13.51
N ALA A 242 -0.21 -15.59 -12.92
CA ALA A 242 0.19 -16.80 -13.62
C ALA A 242 -0.97 -17.77 -13.93
N ASN A 243 -2.09 -17.67 -13.22
CA ASN A 243 -3.24 -18.59 -13.34
C ASN A 243 -4.51 -17.94 -13.89
N LEU A 244 -4.42 -16.72 -14.40
CA LEU A 244 -5.53 -16.03 -15.06
C LEU A 244 -5.35 -16.12 -16.59
N ASP A 245 -6.40 -16.56 -17.26
CA ASP A 245 -6.45 -16.59 -18.72
C ASP A 245 -6.85 -15.20 -19.27
N ASN A 246 -6.36 -14.88 -20.47
CA ASN A 246 -6.77 -13.71 -21.25
C ASN A 246 -6.65 -12.37 -20.48
N LEU A 247 -5.53 -12.17 -19.77
CA LEU A 247 -5.28 -10.91 -19.07
C LEU A 247 -5.27 -9.74 -20.05
N PRO A 248 -5.94 -8.63 -19.71
CA PRO A 248 -5.81 -7.40 -20.47
C PRO A 248 -4.38 -6.88 -20.38
N LEU A 249 -3.84 -6.47 -21.53
CA LEU A 249 -2.47 -6.00 -21.66
C LEU A 249 -2.43 -4.51 -21.98
N SER A 250 -1.47 -3.80 -21.39
CA SER A 250 -1.19 -2.38 -21.66
C SER A 250 0.24 -2.19 -22.14
N THR A 251 0.44 -1.18 -22.99
CA THR A 251 1.74 -0.63 -23.37
C THR A 251 2.04 0.69 -22.68
N ASP A 252 1.20 1.09 -21.72
CA ASP A 252 1.36 2.34 -21.00
C ASP A 252 2.57 2.31 -20.06
N LYS A 253 3.02 3.49 -19.69
CA LYS A 253 4.03 3.69 -18.65
C LYS A 253 3.42 3.55 -17.26
N ASN A 254 4.25 3.18 -16.29
CA ASN A 254 3.82 3.12 -14.90
C ASN A 254 3.43 4.52 -14.40
N LEU A 255 2.29 4.60 -13.74
CA LEU A 255 1.77 5.90 -13.30
C LEU A 255 1.25 5.87 -11.86
N VAL A 256 1.27 7.04 -11.24
CA VAL A 256 0.69 7.27 -9.92
C VAL A 256 -0.51 8.19 -10.04
N TYR A 257 -1.62 7.80 -9.43
CA TYR A 257 -2.77 8.66 -9.21
C TYR A 257 -2.84 9.15 -7.77
N CYS A 258 -3.07 10.45 -7.58
CA CYS A 258 -3.48 11.03 -6.31
C CYS A 258 -4.82 11.75 -6.45
N LEU A 259 -5.53 11.97 -5.36
CA LEU A 259 -6.85 12.64 -5.42
C LEU A 259 -6.74 14.17 -5.35
N ALA A 260 -5.60 14.69 -4.91
CA ALA A 260 -5.30 16.13 -4.94
C ALA A 260 -3.80 16.35 -5.16
N ILE A 261 -3.45 17.18 -6.14
CA ILE A 261 -2.08 17.68 -6.28
C ILE A 261 -1.88 18.81 -5.25
N THR A 262 -1.03 18.56 -4.29
CA THR A 262 -0.64 19.50 -3.24
C THR A 262 0.87 19.68 -3.24
N PRO A 263 1.43 20.77 -2.66
CA PRO A 263 2.88 20.90 -2.50
C PRO A 263 3.51 19.67 -1.82
N LYS A 264 2.88 19.14 -0.79
CA LYS A 264 3.33 17.91 -0.09
C LYS A 264 3.37 16.69 -1.02
N VAL A 265 2.39 16.52 -1.90
CA VAL A 265 2.37 15.43 -2.89
C VAL A 265 3.44 15.65 -3.96
N ALA A 266 3.67 16.88 -4.38
CA ALA A 266 4.72 17.18 -5.35
C ALA A 266 6.13 16.82 -4.83
N THR A 267 6.39 16.96 -3.53
CA THR A 267 7.69 16.56 -2.92
C THR A 267 7.93 15.05 -2.93
N LEU A 268 6.90 14.23 -3.15
CA LEU A 268 7.04 12.78 -3.26
C LEU A 268 7.58 12.33 -4.63
N TRP A 269 7.57 13.22 -5.64
CA TRP A 269 7.90 12.84 -7.01
C TRP A 269 9.27 12.15 -7.16
N PRO A 270 10.38 12.64 -6.56
CA PRO A 270 11.67 11.96 -6.68
C PRO A 270 11.66 10.52 -6.15
N ILE A 271 10.92 10.26 -5.06
CA ILE A 271 10.82 8.91 -4.52
C ILE A 271 9.92 8.02 -5.38
N LEU A 272 8.83 8.55 -5.93
CA LEU A 272 7.97 7.83 -6.86
C LEU A 272 8.72 7.43 -8.13
N GLN A 273 9.59 8.32 -8.66
CA GLN A 273 10.49 7.98 -9.76
C GLN A 273 11.47 6.87 -9.39
N HIS A 274 12.02 6.89 -8.17
CA HIS A 274 12.88 5.81 -7.66
C HIS A 274 12.14 4.46 -7.62
N TYR A 275 10.85 4.48 -7.32
CA TYR A 275 9.99 3.29 -7.39
C TYR A 275 9.59 2.89 -8.83
N GLY A 276 10.04 3.61 -9.85
CA GLY A 276 9.85 3.25 -11.26
C GLY A 276 8.54 3.77 -11.87
N PHE A 277 7.97 4.83 -11.32
CA PHE A 277 6.84 5.53 -11.92
C PHE A 277 7.29 6.64 -12.87
N ASP A 278 6.57 6.79 -13.97
CA ASP A 278 6.88 7.74 -15.04
C ASP A 278 6.04 9.02 -14.95
N SER A 279 4.88 8.99 -14.29
CA SER A 279 4.03 10.15 -14.09
C SER A 279 3.28 10.13 -12.76
N LEU A 280 2.90 11.33 -12.28
CA LEU A 280 2.04 11.57 -11.13
C LEU A 280 0.89 12.47 -11.58
N GLU A 281 -0.33 11.97 -11.50
CA GLU A 281 -1.51 12.61 -12.03
C GLU A 281 -2.62 12.71 -10.98
N LYS A 282 -3.51 13.68 -11.16
CA LYS A 282 -4.73 13.75 -10.37
C LYS A 282 -5.78 12.84 -10.97
N LEU A 283 -6.30 11.90 -10.18
CA LEU A 283 -7.46 11.10 -10.56
C LEU A 283 -8.74 11.94 -10.40
N PRO A 284 -9.48 12.22 -11.47
CA PRO A 284 -10.80 12.82 -11.36
C PRO A 284 -11.83 11.77 -10.95
N LEU A 285 -12.53 12.05 -9.85
CA LEU A 285 -13.70 11.30 -9.36
C LEU A 285 -14.98 11.98 -9.77
#